data_969be7f3a1f451fd5fed13c8715939f8
#
_entry.id   969be7f3a1f451fd5fed13c8715939f8
#
_cell.length_a   1.000
_cell.length_b   1.000
_cell.length_c   1.000
_cell.angle_alpha   90.00
_cell.angle_beta   90.00
_cell.angle_gamma   90.00
#
_symmetry.space_group_name_H-M   'P 1'
#
loop_
_entity.id
_entity.type
_entity.pdbx_description
1 polymer ?
#
loop_
_entity_poly.entity_id
_entity_poly.type
_entity_poly.pdbx_seq_one_letter_code
_entity_poly.pdbx_strand_id
1 'polypeptide(L)'
;MFSQRLSQRTKKQDKMQKITPFLWFDHEAEDAAKFYTSIFKNSKIGRIFRYTEQAAEKTGRPVGSVLTIEFEIDGQQFVALNGGPLFKFNESISFVVNCDSQEEVDYFWQKLTADSGEESACGWLSDKFGLSWQVVPTVLIDLLHDEDSEKSERVTNAMLQMKKIDIKALKDAYAGK
;
A
#
# COMPACT_ATOMS: atom_id res chain seq x y z
N MET A 1 27.29 -38.55 -31.36
CA MET A 1 25.88 -38.14 -31.24
C MET A 1 25.72 -37.36 -29.94
N PHE A 2 25.85 -36.04 -30.00
CA PHE A 2 25.65 -35.16 -28.85
C PHE A 2 24.21 -34.67 -28.88
N SER A 3 23.40 -35.15 -27.90
CA SER A 3 22.04 -34.69 -27.70
C SER A 3 22.08 -33.40 -26.90
N GLN A 4 21.83 -32.26 -27.54
CA GLN A 4 21.62 -30.98 -26.87
C GLN A 4 20.22 -30.97 -26.24
N ARG A 5 20.14 -31.13 -24.93
CA ARG A 5 18.94 -30.80 -24.19
C ARG A 5 18.86 -29.26 -24.07
N LEU A 6 18.15 -28.64 -24.95
CA LEU A 6 17.67 -27.27 -24.82
C LEU A 6 16.70 -27.22 -23.61
N SER A 7 17.20 -26.69 -22.51
CA SER A 7 16.37 -26.30 -21.37
C SER A 7 15.43 -25.16 -21.80
N GLN A 8 14.19 -25.51 -22.09
CA GLN A 8 13.12 -24.52 -22.27
C GLN A 8 12.79 -23.91 -20.88
N ARG A 9 13.49 -22.84 -20.52
CA ARG A 9 12.99 -21.90 -19.52
C ARG A 9 11.73 -21.25 -20.10
N THR A 10 10.57 -21.81 -19.79
CA THR A 10 9.30 -21.12 -19.97
C THR A 10 9.36 -19.83 -19.14
N LYS A 11 9.58 -18.70 -19.82
CA LYS A 11 9.30 -17.38 -19.25
C LYS A 11 7.82 -17.41 -18.89
N LYS A 12 7.51 -17.52 -17.59
CA LYS A 12 6.18 -17.24 -17.06
C LYS A 12 5.88 -15.82 -17.50
N GLN A 13 5.06 -15.66 -18.52
CA GLN A 13 4.58 -14.37 -18.97
C GLN A 13 3.74 -13.85 -17.80
N ASP A 14 4.30 -12.95 -16.99
CA ASP A 14 3.55 -12.30 -15.91
C ASP A 14 2.34 -11.65 -16.58
N LYS A 15 1.16 -12.21 -16.28
CA LYS A 15 -0.10 -11.75 -16.86
C LYS A 15 -0.33 -10.33 -16.33
N MET A 16 -0.21 -9.35 -17.21
CA MET A 16 -0.46 -7.95 -16.85
C MET A 16 -1.84 -7.83 -16.21
N GLN A 17 -1.91 -7.21 -15.05
CA GLN A 17 -3.17 -6.91 -14.39
C GLN A 17 -4.02 -6.02 -15.29
N LYS A 18 -5.34 -6.29 -15.34
CA LYS A 18 -6.26 -5.45 -16.13
C LYS A 18 -6.49 -4.08 -15.51
N ILE A 19 -6.39 -3.98 -14.19
CA ILE A 19 -6.55 -2.75 -13.43
C ILE A 19 -5.29 -2.57 -12.60
N THR A 20 -4.58 -1.46 -12.84
CA THR A 20 -3.34 -1.13 -12.12
C THR A 20 -3.54 0.24 -11.47
N PRO A 21 -3.40 0.36 -10.14
CA PRO A 21 -3.40 1.65 -9.48
C PRO A 21 -2.30 2.54 -10.03
N PHE A 22 -2.66 3.79 -10.33
CA PHE A 22 -1.76 4.79 -10.89
C PHE A 22 -1.71 5.98 -9.94
N LEU A 23 -0.58 6.17 -9.26
CA LEU A 23 -0.40 7.13 -8.17
C LEU A 23 0.27 8.39 -8.70
N TRP A 24 -0.34 9.55 -8.43
CA TRP A 24 0.18 10.85 -8.86
C TRP A 24 0.98 11.52 -7.75
N PHE A 25 2.25 11.80 -8.01
CA PHE A 25 3.14 12.55 -7.13
C PHE A 25 3.57 13.86 -7.78
N ASP A 26 4.01 14.83 -7.01
CA ASP A 26 4.66 16.01 -7.57
C ASP A 26 6.01 15.61 -8.20
N HIS A 27 6.94 15.09 -7.40
CA HIS A 27 8.29 14.71 -7.86
C HIS A 27 8.88 13.49 -7.10
N GLU A 28 8.13 12.89 -6.17
CA GLU A 28 8.60 11.87 -5.23
C GLU A 28 8.32 10.42 -5.67
N ALA A 29 7.88 10.19 -6.92
CA ALA A 29 7.46 8.85 -7.37
C ALA A 29 8.52 7.75 -7.16
N GLU A 30 9.81 8.07 -7.37
CA GLU A 30 10.90 7.11 -7.17
C GLU A 30 11.13 6.82 -5.68
N ASP A 31 11.09 7.84 -4.83
CA ASP A 31 11.25 7.71 -3.37
C ASP A 31 10.06 6.95 -2.77
N ALA A 32 8.84 7.22 -3.24
CA ALA A 32 7.64 6.50 -2.84
C ALA A 32 7.72 5.01 -3.21
N ALA A 33 8.10 4.68 -4.45
CA ALA A 33 8.27 3.30 -4.88
C ALA A 33 9.33 2.56 -4.05
N LYS A 34 10.48 3.20 -3.74
CA LYS A 34 11.52 2.65 -2.87
C LYS A 34 11.01 2.45 -1.44
N PHE A 35 10.27 3.41 -0.91
CA PHE A 35 9.69 3.35 0.42
C PHE A 35 8.74 2.15 0.54
N TYR A 36 7.75 2.04 -0.34
CA TYR A 36 6.78 0.94 -0.29
C TYR A 36 7.45 -0.42 -0.48
N THR A 37 8.33 -0.57 -1.47
CA THR A 37 9.02 -1.83 -1.70
C THR A 37 9.98 -2.24 -0.57
N SER A 38 10.38 -1.31 0.30
CA SER A 38 11.16 -1.61 1.49
C SER A 38 10.33 -2.11 2.67
N ILE A 39 9.04 -1.80 2.70
CA ILE A 39 8.12 -2.15 3.80
C ILE A 39 7.48 -3.52 3.56
N PHE A 40 6.99 -3.75 2.36
CA PHE A 40 6.25 -4.96 2.02
C PHE A 40 7.18 -6.06 1.49
N LYS A 41 6.96 -7.29 1.96
CA LYS A 41 7.62 -8.47 1.41
C LYS A 41 7.12 -8.73 -0.02
N ASN A 42 7.84 -9.59 -0.76
CA ASN A 42 7.47 -9.95 -2.14
C ASN A 42 7.20 -8.71 -3.04
N SER A 43 8.08 -7.72 -2.91
CA SER A 43 7.98 -6.42 -3.58
C SER A 43 9.21 -6.13 -4.42
N LYS A 44 9.06 -5.37 -5.49
CA LYS A 44 10.17 -5.02 -6.38
C LYS A 44 9.89 -3.76 -7.17
N ILE A 45 10.94 -3.07 -7.58
CA ILE A 45 10.90 -1.98 -8.55
C ILE A 45 10.92 -2.59 -9.95
N GLY A 46 10.05 -2.08 -10.84
CA GLY A 46 9.91 -2.48 -12.23
C GLY A 46 10.58 -1.49 -13.19
N ARG A 47 9.90 -1.20 -14.29
CA ARG A 47 10.42 -0.32 -15.35
C ARG A 47 10.34 1.15 -14.92
N ILE A 48 11.35 1.92 -15.33
CA ILE A 48 11.42 3.36 -15.09
C ILE A 48 11.45 4.07 -16.44
N PHE A 49 10.49 4.98 -16.66
CA PHE A 49 10.48 5.89 -17.79
C PHE A 49 10.90 7.28 -17.32
N ARG A 50 11.70 7.95 -18.16
CA ARG A 50 12.26 9.25 -17.83
C ARG A 50 11.79 10.31 -18.82
N TYR A 51 11.73 11.54 -18.38
CA TYR A 51 11.43 12.68 -19.25
C TYR A 51 12.48 12.81 -20.37
N THR A 52 12.00 12.73 -21.61
CA THR A 52 12.79 13.06 -22.80
C THR A 52 12.91 14.57 -22.93
N GLU A 53 13.82 15.06 -23.77
CA GLU A 53 13.98 16.49 -24.05
C GLU A 53 12.67 17.16 -24.44
N GLN A 54 11.95 16.53 -25.38
CA GLN A 54 10.66 17.05 -25.87
C GLN A 54 9.58 17.08 -24.78
N ALA A 55 9.51 16.07 -23.90
CA ALA A 55 8.55 16.03 -22.79
C ALA A 55 8.92 17.04 -21.71
N ALA A 56 10.22 17.18 -21.40
CA ALA A 56 10.74 18.13 -20.45
C ALA A 56 10.45 19.59 -20.86
N GLU A 57 10.66 19.93 -22.12
CA GLU A 57 10.35 21.24 -22.69
C GLU A 57 8.87 21.62 -22.49
N LYS A 58 7.95 20.67 -22.72
CA LYS A 58 6.50 20.91 -22.60
C LYS A 58 6.02 21.01 -21.15
N THR A 59 6.68 20.32 -20.22
CA THR A 59 6.22 20.18 -18.83
C THR A 59 7.00 21.02 -17.84
N GLY A 60 8.14 21.57 -18.24
CA GLY A 60 9.07 22.27 -17.35
C GLY A 60 9.83 21.34 -16.39
N ARG A 61 9.78 20.02 -16.61
CA ARG A 61 10.48 19.05 -15.76
C ARG A 61 11.92 18.83 -16.25
N PRO A 62 12.87 18.47 -15.37
CA PRO A 62 14.24 18.22 -15.78
C PRO A 62 14.34 17.04 -16.74
N VAL A 63 15.12 17.18 -17.81
CA VAL A 63 15.45 16.09 -18.73
C VAL A 63 16.08 14.94 -17.96
N GLY A 64 15.65 13.70 -18.23
CA GLY A 64 16.19 12.50 -17.57
C GLY A 64 15.64 12.24 -16.16
N SER A 65 14.86 13.14 -15.55
CA SER A 65 14.15 12.85 -14.31
C SER A 65 13.07 11.77 -14.52
N VAL A 66 12.68 11.09 -13.47
CA VAL A 66 11.65 10.04 -13.55
C VAL A 66 10.31 10.64 -13.95
N LEU A 67 9.72 10.13 -15.03
CA LEU A 67 8.35 10.40 -15.43
C LEU A 67 7.40 9.41 -14.76
N THR A 68 7.61 8.11 -14.98
CA THR A 68 6.85 7.05 -14.33
C THR A 68 7.78 5.94 -13.84
N ILE A 69 7.38 5.28 -12.77
CA ILE A 69 8.04 4.10 -12.23
C ILE A 69 7.00 3.04 -11.91
N GLU A 70 7.21 1.84 -12.43
CA GLU A 70 6.44 0.66 -12.09
C GLU A 70 7.03 0.00 -10.85
N PHE A 71 6.18 -0.50 -9.99
CA PHE A 71 6.60 -1.27 -8.82
C PHE A 71 5.53 -2.27 -8.41
N GLU A 72 5.91 -3.24 -7.61
CA GLU A 72 5.05 -4.29 -7.09
C GLU A 72 5.15 -4.31 -5.57
N ILE A 73 4.01 -4.35 -4.90
CA ILE A 73 3.89 -4.48 -3.45
C ILE A 73 3.08 -5.75 -3.19
N ASP A 74 3.68 -6.72 -2.51
CA ASP A 74 3.06 -8.01 -2.19
C ASP A 74 2.35 -8.67 -3.40
N GLY A 75 2.99 -8.61 -4.58
CA GLY A 75 2.45 -9.15 -5.83
C GLY A 75 1.44 -8.24 -6.55
N GLN A 76 0.95 -7.16 -5.95
CA GLN A 76 0.09 -6.16 -6.58
C GLN A 76 0.93 -5.13 -7.34
N GLN A 77 0.64 -4.94 -8.63
CA GLN A 77 1.35 -3.95 -9.45
C GLN A 77 0.78 -2.55 -9.29
N PHE A 78 1.67 -1.58 -9.28
CA PHE A 78 1.41 -0.15 -9.22
C PHE A 78 2.25 0.62 -10.24
N VAL A 79 1.81 1.82 -10.57
CA VAL A 79 2.61 2.80 -11.30
C VAL A 79 2.58 4.11 -10.52
N ALA A 80 3.75 4.73 -10.32
CA ALA A 80 3.85 6.08 -9.80
C ALA A 80 4.29 7.05 -10.91
N LEU A 81 3.68 8.22 -10.95
CA LEU A 81 3.92 9.30 -11.91
C LEU A 81 4.40 10.55 -11.16
N ASN A 82 5.43 11.20 -11.66
CA ASN A 82 5.78 12.57 -11.31
C ASN A 82 5.07 13.54 -12.25
N GLY A 83 3.83 13.90 -11.91
CA GLY A 83 2.97 14.75 -12.74
C GLY A 83 2.91 16.22 -12.33
N GLY A 84 3.53 16.59 -11.19
CA GLY A 84 3.52 17.95 -10.65
C GLY A 84 2.53 18.16 -9.51
N PRO A 85 2.48 19.37 -8.92
CA PRO A 85 1.77 19.63 -7.68
C PRO A 85 0.25 19.82 -7.85
N LEU A 86 -0.29 19.48 -9.04
CA LEU A 86 -1.69 19.78 -9.38
C LEU A 86 -2.68 18.96 -8.55
N PHE A 87 -2.38 17.68 -8.30
CA PHE A 87 -3.23 16.79 -7.53
C PHE A 87 -2.52 16.32 -6.25
N LYS A 88 -3.31 16.11 -5.20
CA LYS A 88 -2.85 15.58 -3.92
C LYS A 88 -3.70 14.37 -3.55
N PHE A 89 -3.10 13.44 -2.83
CA PHE A 89 -3.82 12.34 -2.22
C PHE A 89 -4.82 12.85 -1.17
N ASN A 90 -5.86 12.09 -0.95
CA ASN A 90 -6.84 12.28 0.10
C ASN A 90 -7.45 10.93 0.50
N GLU A 91 -8.33 10.94 1.50
CA GLU A 91 -8.90 9.75 2.12
C GLU A 91 -9.99 9.07 1.28
N SER A 92 -10.39 9.64 0.13
CA SER A 92 -11.44 9.04 -0.73
C SER A 92 -10.99 7.74 -1.40
N ILE A 93 -9.68 7.49 -1.46
CA ILE A 93 -9.06 6.22 -1.85
C ILE A 93 -8.02 5.85 -0.82
N SER A 94 -8.06 4.61 -0.36
CA SER A 94 -7.07 4.03 0.56
C SER A 94 -6.72 2.60 0.19
N PHE A 95 -5.55 2.14 0.60
CA PHE A 95 -5.16 0.75 0.48
C PHE A 95 -5.24 0.07 1.85
N VAL A 96 -5.89 -1.10 1.88
CA VAL A 96 -6.02 -1.89 3.10
C VAL A 96 -4.86 -2.87 3.18
N VAL A 97 -4.16 -2.84 4.31
CA VAL A 97 -3.15 -3.83 4.70
C VAL A 97 -3.81 -4.80 5.66
N ASN A 98 -4.09 -6.01 5.18
CA ASN A 98 -4.64 -7.08 6.01
C ASN A 98 -3.53 -7.70 6.85
N CYS A 99 -3.71 -7.75 8.16
CA CYS A 99 -2.73 -8.25 9.12
C CYS A 99 -3.25 -9.48 9.85
N ASP A 100 -2.43 -10.53 9.94
CA ASP A 100 -2.83 -11.78 10.61
C ASP A 100 -2.52 -11.78 12.11
N SER A 101 -1.70 -10.82 12.58
CA SER A 101 -1.30 -10.72 13.99
C SER A 101 -1.13 -9.27 14.44
N GLN A 102 -1.02 -9.07 15.78
CA GLN A 102 -0.72 -7.76 16.35
C GLN A 102 0.67 -7.27 15.94
N GLU A 103 1.64 -8.17 15.82
CA GLU A 103 3.00 -7.85 15.40
C GLU A 103 3.02 -7.27 13.98
N GLU A 104 2.17 -7.78 13.08
CA GLU A 104 2.01 -7.23 11.73
C GLU A 104 1.34 -5.87 11.76
N VAL A 105 0.26 -5.70 12.55
CA VAL A 105 -0.38 -4.40 12.76
C VAL A 105 0.65 -3.38 13.24
N ASP A 106 1.43 -3.71 14.27
CA ASP A 106 2.44 -2.84 14.85
C ASP A 106 3.55 -2.49 13.84
N TYR A 107 4.00 -3.48 13.07
CA TYR A 107 5.02 -3.31 12.04
C TYR A 107 4.56 -2.34 10.95
N PHE A 108 3.41 -2.61 10.31
CA PHE A 108 2.93 -1.76 9.21
C PHE A 108 2.54 -0.38 9.70
N TRP A 109 1.90 -0.27 10.88
CA TRP A 109 1.59 1.01 11.49
C TRP A 109 2.84 1.87 11.68
N GLN A 110 3.86 1.30 12.33
CA GLN A 110 5.13 2.01 12.57
C GLN A 110 5.84 2.40 11.27
N LYS A 111 5.85 1.50 10.28
CA LYS A 111 6.57 1.74 9.03
C LYS A 111 5.88 2.79 8.15
N LEU A 112 4.57 2.73 8.04
CA LEU A 112 3.80 3.63 7.19
C LEU A 112 3.64 5.03 7.79
N THR A 113 3.62 5.16 9.14
CA THR A 113 3.61 6.46 9.81
C THR A 113 4.99 7.07 10.02
N ALA A 114 6.07 6.37 9.60
CA ALA A 114 7.43 6.88 9.76
C ALA A 114 7.63 8.25 9.08
N ASP A 115 8.61 8.99 9.57
CA ASP A 115 8.97 10.33 9.15
C ASP A 115 7.85 11.37 9.43
N SER A 116 7.02 11.72 8.46
CA SER A 116 5.92 12.69 8.60
C SER A 116 4.54 12.08 8.31
N GLY A 117 4.39 10.76 8.42
CA GLY A 117 3.09 10.11 8.32
C GLY A 117 2.19 10.45 9.52
N GLU A 118 0.88 10.46 9.31
CA GLU A 118 -0.11 10.87 10.29
C GLU A 118 -1.04 9.72 10.67
N GLU A 119 -1.21 9.52 11.98
CA GLU A 119 -2.15 8.54 12.51
C GLU A 119 -3.58 9.10 12.53
N SER A 120 -4.54 8.29 12.09
CA SER A 120 -5.96 8.60 12.18
C SER A 120 -6.74 7.54 12.98
N ALA A 121 -8.06 7.62 13.00
CA ALA A 121 -8.91 6.70 13.76
C ALA A 121 -9.11 5.36 13.05
N CYS A 122 -9.47 4.32 13.81
CA CYS A 122 -9.97 3.03 13.31
C CYS A 122 -9.03 2.30 12.34
N GLY A 123 -7.72 2.38 12.59
CA GLY A 123 -6.72 1.73 11.74
C GLY A 123 -6.31 2.54 10.51
N TRP A 124 -6.84 3.76 10.33
CA TRP A 124 -6.46 4.64 9.24
C TRP A 124 -5.20 5.43 9.56
N LEU A 125 -4.43 5.70 8.53
CA LEU A 125 -3.26 6.58 8.56
C LEU A 125 -3.00 7.18 7.18
N SER A 126 -2.24 8.25 7.10
CA SER A 126 -1.58 8.69 5.87
C SER A 126 -0.06 8.53 6.01
N ASP A 127 0.59 8.11 4.92
CA ASP A 127 2.04 8.05 4.91
C ASP A 127 2.66 9.44 4.64
N LYS A 128 3.98 9.51 4.67
CA LYS A 128 4.73 10.76 4.45
C LYS A 128 4.52 11.41 3.08
N PHE A 129 3.92 10.71 2.14
CA PHE A 129 3.53 11.25 0.83
C PHE A 129 2.05 11.66 0.77
N GLY A 130 1.31 11.46 1.88
CA GLY A 130 -0.12 11.75 2.00
C GLY A 130 -1.03 10.65 1.46
N LEU A 131 -0.50 9.49 1.04
CA LEU A 131 -1.32 8.36 0.60
C LEU A 131 -1.98 7.70 1.81
N SER A 132 -3.29 7.45 1.69
CA SER A 132 -4.09 6.89 2.77
C SER A 132 -4.05 5.37 2.80
N TRP A 133 -3.86 4.83 3.99
CA TRP A 133 -3.80 3.41 4.29
C TRP A 133 -4.75 3.04 5.43
N GLN A 134 -5.17 1.78 5.44
CA GLN A 134 -5.88 1.16 6.55
C GLN A 134 -5.09 -0.07 6.98
N VAL A 135 -4.65 -0.13 8.24
CA VAL A 135 -3.96 -1.29 8.80
C VAL A 135 -4.97 -2.08 9.62
N VAL A 136 -5.46 -3.18 9.06
CA VAL A 136 -6.64 -3.89 9.54
C VAL A 136 -6.29 -5.34 9.86
N PRO A 137 -6.43 -5.80 11.12
CA PRO A 137 -6.30 -7.21 11.43
C PRO A 137 -7.47 -8.02 10.84
N THR A 138 -7.18 -9.15 10.20
CA THR A 138 -8.19 -10.01 9.56
C THR A 138 -9.29 -10.43 10.54
N VAL A 139 -8.94 -10.68 11.79
CA VAL A 139 -9.91 -11.04 12.85
C VAL A 139 -10.96 -9.93 13.09
N LEU A 140 -10.67 -8.66 12.83
CA LEU A 140 -11.64 -7.58 13.00
C LEU A 140 -12.83 -7.77 12.06
N ILE A 141 -12.58 -8.21 10.82
CA ILE A 141 -13.63 -8.43 9.83
C ILE A 141 -14.58 -9.53 10.32
N ASP A 142 -14.04 -10.63 10.85
CA ASP A 142 -14.83 -11.74 11.39
C ASP A 142 -15.67 -11.30 12.60
N LEU A 143 -15.07 -10.54 13.52
CA LEU A 143 -15.75 -10.04 14.72
C LEU A 143 -16.88 -9.04 14.41
N LEU A 144 -16.72 -8.23 13.36
CA LEU A 144 -17.74 -7.26 12.94
C LEU A 144 -18.91 -7.91 12.20
N HIS A 145 -18.69 -9.08 11.57
CA HIS A 145 -19.72 -9.83 10.85
C HIS A 145 -20.32 -10.99 11.65
N ASP A 146 -20.11 -11.02 12.98
CA ASP A 146 -20.75 -12.03 13.84
C ASP A 146 -22.29 -11.92 13.78
N GLU A 147 -22.99 -13.06 13.77
CA GLU A 147 -24.46 -13.10 13.77
C GLU A 147 -25.08 -12.49 15.05
N ASP A 148 -24.33 -12.49 16.16
CA ASP A 148 -24.71 -11.86 17.42
C ASP A 148 -24.42 -10.34 17.31
N SER A 149 -25.48 -9.57 17.07
CA SER A 149 -25.39 -8.13 16.90
C SER A 149 -24.86 -7.38 18.15
N GLU A 150 -25.09 -7.90 19.37
CA GLU A 150 -24.58 -7.29 20.59
C GLU A 150 -23.04 -7.40 20.67
N LYS A 151 -22.48 -8.53 20.22
CA LYS A 151 -21.03 -8.71 20.16
C LYS A 151 -20.41 -7.80 19.11
N SER A 152 -20.97 -7.77 17.90
CA SER A 152 -20.46 -6.93 16.82
C SER A 152 -20.57 -5.44 17.17
N GLU A 153 -21.62 -5.01 17.88
CA GLU A 153 -21.76 -3.64 18.38
C GLU A 153 -20.68 -3.29 19.42
N ARG A 154 -20.38 -4.18 20.37
CA ARG A 154 -19.30 -3.95 21.34
C ARG A 154 -17.94 -3.80 20.65
N VAL A 155 -17.67 -4.66 19.66
CA VAL A 155 -16.43 -4.59 18.85
C VAL A 155 -16.35 -3.26 18.07
N THR A 156 -17.46 -2.87 17.44
CA THR A 156 -17.55 -1.59 16.72
C THR A 156 -17.25 -0.41 17.65
N ASN A 157 -17.89 -0.39 18.82
CA ASN A 157 -17.70 0.68 19.80
C ASN A 157 -16.25 0.75 20.32
N ALA A 158 -15.61 -0.41 20.53
CA ALA A 158 -14.20 -0.48 20.91
C ALA A 158 -13.29 0.05 19.78
N MET A 159 -13.50 -0.39 18.54
CA MET A 159 -12.73 0.04 17.37
C MET A 159 -12.81 1.55 17.17
N LEU A 160 -13.98 2.16 17.34
CA LEU A 160 -14.19 3.60 17.18
C LEU A 160 -13.38 4.45 18.16
N GLN A 161 -12.90 3.88 19.25
CA GLN A 161 -12.04 4.56 20.23
C GLN A 161 -10.54 4.39 19.96
N MET A 162 -10.17 3.60 18.94
CA MET A 162 -8.78 3.30 18.61
C MET A 162 -8.26 4.17 17.48
N LYS A 163 -6.96 4.46 17.52
CA LYS A 163 -6.19 4.84 16.32
C LYS A 163 -5.62 3.57 15.70
N LYS A 164 -4.50 3.09 16.20
CA LYS A 164 -3.97 1.78 15.86
C LYS A 164 -4.86 0.70 16.47
N ILE A 165 -5.21 -0.31 15.69
CA ILE A 165 -6.06 -1.40 16.15
C ILE A 165 -5.31 -2.30 17.15
N ASP A 166 -5.96 -2.60 18.28
CA ASP A 166 -5.50 -3.55 19.29
C ASP A 166 -6.39 -4.79 19.27
N ILE A 167 -5.84 -5.91 18.79
CA ILE A 167 -6.56 -7.18 18.64
C ILE A 167 -7.04 -7.70 20.01
N LYS A 168 -6.23 -7.50 21.06
CA LYS A 168 -6.62 -7.96 22.40
C LYS A 168 -7.85 -7.20 22.89
N ALA A 169 -7.83 -5.87 22.77
CA ALA A 169 -8.96 -5.03 23.19
C ALA A 169 -10.23 -5.32 22.38
N LEU A 170 -10.13 -5.62 21.08
CA LEU A 170 -11.26 -6.08 20.27
C LEU A 170 -11.85 -7.39 20.79
N LYS A 171 -11.00 -8.38 21.10
CA LYS A 171 -11.42 -9.67 21.65
C LYS A 171 -12.01 -9.55 23.06
N ASP A 172 -11.48 -8.67 23.90
CA ASP A 172 -12.03 -8.40 25.22
C ASP A 172 -13.43 -7.75 25.12
N ALA A 173 -13.61 -6.77 24.23
CA ALA A 173 -14.91 -6.16 23.97
C ALA A 173 -15.92 -7.18 23.40
N TYR A 174 -15.49 -8.03 22.48
CA TYR A 174 -16.31 -9.12 21.97
C TYR A 174 -16.79 -10.06 23.06
N ALA A 175 -15.93 -10.39 24.04
CA ALA A 175 -16.26 -11.23 25.17
C ALA A 175 -17.04 -10.50 26.29
N GLY A 176 -17.34 -9.20 26.16
CA GLY A 176 -18.04 -8.41 27.18
C GLY A 176 -17.21 -8.09 28.41
N LYS A 177 -15.89 -7.92 28.26
CA LYS A 177 -14.94 -7.61 29.34
C LYS A 177 -14.54 -6.14 29.31
#